data_7d431d1617afb1ce339319e2cfd6d5dd
#
_entry.id   7d431d1617afb1ce339319e2cfd6d5dd
#
_cell.length_a   1.000
_cell.length_b   1.000
_cell.length_c   1.000
_cell.angle_alpha   90.00
_cell.angle_beta   90.00
_cell.angle_gamma   90.00
#
_symmetry.space_group_name_H-M   'P 1'
#
loop_
_entity.id
_entity.type
_entity.pdbx_description
1 polymer ?
#
loop_
_entity_poly.entity_id
_entity_poly.type
_entity_poly.pdbx_seq_one_letter_code
_entity_poly.pdbx_strand_id
1 'polypeptide(L)'
;MFDAAPSEPSGAGRATGEDGTAVVELTEVVATLGRFPALSGATMRVERGEIVLLKGPNGAGKTTLLRLCAGLLPVVRGSAIVLGHDLSVDRAGVRPHVGLLGHQNGLYTDLTVRENVRFWGATVGATDEEIDVAMTRMGVADRIATVQVRRLSAGKRRRTALAALVARRARLWLLDEPHAGLDQRARDELDTILRDASKAGATVLVASHELDRAQSLATRMVDVVAGQADPGGEQ
;
A
#
# COMPACT_ATOMS: atom_id res chain seq x y z
N MET A 1 -0.15 -18.55 -59.50
CA MET A 1 -0.43 -19.91 -59.00
C MET A 1 0.23 -20.03 -57.62
N PHE A 2 -0.61 -20.28 -56.63
CA PHE A 2 -0.34 -20.40 -55.19
C PHE A 2 -0.04 -19.12 -54.39
N ASP A 3 -1.14 -18.63 -53.97
CA ASP A 3 -1.43 -17.80 -52.83
C ASP A 3 -1.04 -18.55 -51.51
N ALA A 4 -0.32 -17.88 -50.64
CA ALA A 4 -0.14 -18.37 -49.27
C ALA A 4 -0.27 -17.16 -48.33
N ALA A 5 -1.42 -17.06 -47.67
CA ALA A 5 -1.71 -16.09 -46.64
C ALA A 5 -0.79 -16.29 -45.42
N PRO A 6 -0.38 -15.22 -44.75
CA PRO A 6 0.34 -15.32 -43.51
C PRO A 6 -0.62 -15.69 -42.36
N SER A 7 -0.28 -16.73 -41.61
CA SER A 7 -0.92 -17.16 -40.38
C SER A 7 -0.81 -16.13 -39.31
N GLU A 8 -1.94 -15.74 -38.73
CA GLU A 8 -2.06 -14.92 -37.53
C GLU A 8 -1.41 -15.61 -36.33
N PRO A 9 -0.71 -14.86 -35.45
CA PRO A 9 -0.29 -15.37 -34.15
C PRO A 9 -1.50 -15.40 -33.22
N SER A 10 -2.04 -16.58 -32.98
CA SER A 10 -2.95 -16.87 -31.88
C SER A 10 -2.19 -16.69 -30.55
N GLY A 11 -2.41 -15.59 -29.91
CA GLY A 11 -1.94 -15.25 -28.58
C GLY A 11 -3.06 -14.61 -27.78
N ALA A 12 -4.18 -15.31 -27.63
CA ALA A 12 -5.23 -14.92 -26.71
C ALA A 12 -4.69 -15.08 -25.28
N GLY A 13 -4.23 -13.99 -24.70
CA GLY A 13 -4.03 -13.87 -23.26
C GLY A 13 -5.36 -14.17 -22.58
N ARG A 14 -5.42 -15.27 -21.85
CA ARG A 14 -6.55 -15.63 -20.99
C ARG A 14 -6.82 -14.47 -20.02
N ALA A 15 -7.89 -13.74 -20.28
CA ALA A 15 -8.62 -13.00 -19.26
C ALA A 15 -9.17 -14.06 -18.30
N THR A 16 -8.52 -14.24 -17.16
CA THR A 16 -9.02 -15.05 -16.06
C THR A 16 -10.15 -14.29 -15.38
N GLY A 17 -11.28 -14.97 -15.32
CA GLY A 17 -12.63 -14.61 -14.95
C GLY A 17 -12.83 -13.63 -13.78
N GLU A 18 -13.89 -12.91 -13.96
CA GLU A 18 -14.71 -12.28 -12.94
C GLU A 18 -15.28 -13.36 -12.03
N ASP A 19 -14.55 -13.70 -10.94
CA ASP A 19 -15.15 -14.13 -9.67
C ASP A 19 -14.05 -14.26 -8.61
N GLY A 20 -14.12 -13.45 -7.54
CA GLY A 20 -13.15 -13.43 -6.46
C GLY A 20 -12.02 -12.42 -6.73
N THR A 21 -12.24 -11.18 -6.39
CA THR A 21 -11.39 -10.04 -6.74
C THR A 21 -10.14 -9.95 -5.85
N ALA A 22 -9.19 -10.87 -5.99
CA ALA A 22 -7.90 -10.74 -5.34
C ALA A 22 -7.20 -9.47 -5.79
N VAL A 23 -6.81 -8.66 -4.82
CA VAL A 23 -6.04 -7.42 -5.01
C VAL A 23 -4.55 -7.68 -4.97
N VAL A 24 -4.12 -8.69 -4.21
CA VAL A 24 -2.74 -9.16 -4.16
C VAL A 24 -2.72 -10.68 -4.28
N GLU A 25 -1.97 -11.20 -5.23
CA GLU A 25 -1.68 -12.62 -5.39
C GLU A 25 -0.18 -12.82 -5.53
N LEU A 26 0.43 -13.46 -4.54
CA LEU A 26 1.84 -13.82 -4.53
C LEU A 26 1.95 -15.34 -4.46
N THR A 27 2.78 -15.93 -5.32
CA THR A 27 3.06 -17.37 -5.32
C THR A 27 4.57 -17.57 -5.38
N GLU A 28 5.14 -18.13 -4.32
CA GLU A 28 6.57 -18.47 -4.21
C GLU A 28 7.50 -17.30 -4.59
N VAL A 29 7.13 -16.07 -4.18
CA VAL A 29 7.84 -14.87 -4.60
C VAL A 29 9.18 -14.74 -3.89
N VAL A 30 10.22 -14.59 -4.67
CA VAL A 30 11.56 -14.23 -4.23
C VAL A 30 11.87 -12.80 -4.68
N ALA A 31 12.31 -11.96 -3.74
CA ALA A 31 12.77 -10.60 -4.01
C ALA A 31 14.02 -10.28 -3.19
N THR A 32 14.91 -9.45 -3.76
CA THR A 32 16.17 -9.09 -3.14
C THR A 32 16.24 -7.61 -2.78
N LEU A 33 16.99 -7.30 -1.72
CA LEU A 33 17.47 -5.95 -1.41
C LEU A 33 18.99 -5.93 -1.65
N GLY A 34 19.40 -5.32 -2.75
CA GLY A 34 20.77 -5.45 -3.25
C GLY A 34 21.09 -6.91 -3.61
N ARG A 35 22.05 -7.52 -2.91
CA ARG A 35 22.47 -8.92 -3.14
C ARG A 35 21.83 -9.92 -2.19
N PHE A 36 21.07 -9.48 -1.19
CA PHE A 36 20.52 -10.35 -0.16
C PHE A 36 19.05 -10.67 -0.45
N PRO A 37 18.63 -11.95 -0.35
CA PRO A 37 17.23 -12.31 -0.41
C PRO A 37 16.51 -11.70 0.80
N ALA A 38 15.43 -10.99 0.54
CA ALA A 38 14.59 -10.36 1.56
C ALA A 38 13.17 -10.94 1.57
N LEU A 39 12.75 -11.56 0.46
CA LEU A 39 11.63 -12.50 0.38
C LEU A 39 12.17 -13.81 -0.22
N SER A 40 11.78 -14.94 0.34
CA SER A 40 12.33 -16.27 0.04
C SER A 40 11.23 -17.32 -0.18
N GLY A 41 10.26 -17.01 -1.04
CA GLY A 41 9.11 -17.87 -1.34
C GLY A 41 7.82 -17.38 -0.68
N ALA A 42 7.59 -16.05 -0.68
CA ALA A 42 6.37 -15.48 -0.11
C ALA A 42 5.15 -15.90 -0.94
N THR A 43 4.15 -16.49 -0.26
CA THR A 43 2.87 -16.87 -0.86
C THR A 43 1.75 -16.21 -0.06
N MET A 44 0.93 -15.39 -0.71
CA MET A 44 -0.14 -14.65 -0.05
C MET A 44 -1.22 -14.29 -1.07
N ARG A 45 -2.49 -14.35 -0.63
CA ARG A 45 -3.63 -13.86 -1.39
C ARG A 45 -4.41 -12.87 -0.52
N VAL A 46 -4.80 -11.72 -1.06
CA VAL A 46 -5.57 -10.69 -0.36
C VAL A 46 -6.74 -10.26 -1.24
N GLU A 47 -7.92 -10.30 -0.66
CA GLU A 47 -9.15 -9.95 -1.36
C GLU A 47 -9.46 -8.45 -1.22
N ARG A 48 -10.34 -7.96 -2.09
CA ARG A 48 -10.77 -6.57 -2.06
C ARG A 48 -11.50 -6.25 -0.75
N GLY A 49 -11.17 -5.11 -0.15
CA GLY A 49 -11.80 -4.63 1.08
C GLY A 49 -11.26 -5.26 2.36
N GLU A 50 -10.29 -6.19 2.29
CA GLU A 50 -9.64 -6.72 3.48
C GLU A 50 -8.71 -5.68 4.13
N ILE A 51 -8.60 -5.76 5.46
CA ILE A 51 -7.52 -5.15 6.24
C ILE A 51 -6.66 -6.28 6.77
N VAL A 52 -5.48 -6.47 6.20
CA VAL A 52 -4.56 -7.57 6.52
C VAL A 52 -3.42 -7.07 7.38
N LEU A 53 -3.24 -7.67 8.56
CA LEU A 53 -2.09 -7.43 9.43
C LEU A 53 -0.94 -8.39 9.08
N LEU A 54 0.19 -7.84 8.68
CA LEU A 54 1.43 -8.58 8.52
C LEU A 54 2.15 -8.67 9.86
N LYS A 55 2.23 -9.88 10.43
CA LYS A 55 2.90 -10.18 11.70
C LYS A 55 4.29 -10.76 11.45
N GLY A 56 5.17 -10.64 12.42
CA GLY A 56 6.50 -11.26 12.37
C GLY A 56 7.57 -10.38 13.01
N PRO A 57 8.74 -10.96 13.32
CA PRO A 57 9.84 -10.23 13.96
C PRO A 57 10.43 -9.14 13.05
N ASN A 58 11.30 -8.31 13.63
CA ASN A 58 12.08 -7.35 12.85
C ASN A 58 12.98 -8.08 11.87
N GLY A 59 13.07 -7.57 10.64
CA GLY A 59 13.84 -8.21 9.58
C GLY A 59 13.13 -9.38 8.88
N ALA A 60 11.92 -9.76 9.29
CA ALA A 60 11.17 -10.88 8.69
C ALA A 60 10.79 -10.68 7.21
N GLY A 61 10.86 -9.44 6.69
CA GLY A 61 10.50 -9.16 5.30
C GLY A 61 9.23 -8.32 5.11
N LYS A 62 8.51 -7.92 6.18
CA LYS A 62 7.25 -7.16 6.10
C LYS A 62 7.36 -5.89 5.24
N THR A 63 8.32 -5.02 5.54
CA THR A 63 8.58 -3.80 4.74
C THR A 63 8.93 -4.13 3.29
N THR A 64 9.66 -5.22 3.05
CA THR A 64 10.02 -5.67 1.70
C THR A 64 8.77 -6.13 0.94
N LEU A 65 7.88 -6.87 1.62
CA LEU A 65 6.60 -7.31 1.06
C LEU A 65 5.73 -6.12 0.66
N LEU A 66 5.59 -5.11 1.54
CA LEU A 66 4.88 -3.87 1.21
C LEU A 66 5.52 -3.15 0.01
N ARG A 67 6.84 -3.04 -0.05
CA ARG A 67 7.56 -2.41 -1.18
C ARG A 67 7.40 -3.21 -2.48
N LEU A 68 7.39 -4.53 -2.42
CA LEU A 68 7.11 -5.37 -3.57
C LEU A 68 5.70 -5.09 -4.10
N CYS A 69 4.67 -5.14 -3.26
CA CYS A 69 3.29 -4.84 -3.63
C CYS A 69 3.10 -3.40 -4.18
N ALA A 70 3.97 -2.46 -3.77
CA ALA A 70 4.01 -1.11 -4.32
C ALA A 70 4.71 -1.02 -5.70
N GLY A 71 5.18 -2.13 -6.28
CA GLY A 71 5.92 -2.15 -7.53
C GLY A 71 7.30 -1.49 -7.44
N LEU A 72 7.88 -1.39 -6.24
CA LEU A 72 9.19 -0.77 -6.01
C LEU A 72 10.36 -1.76 -6.09
N LEU A 73 10.07 -3.05 -5.98
CA LEU A 73 11.08 -4.11 -6.05
C LEU A 73 10.80 -5.05 -7.22
N PRO A 74 11.84 -5.58 -7.87
CA PRO A 74 11.67 -6.59 -8.91
C PRO A 74 11.30 -7.94 -8.30
N VAL A 75 10.49 -8.71 -9.00
CA VAL A 75 10.28 -10.13 -8.76
C VAL A 75 11.46 -10.88 -9.38
N VAL A 76 12.20 -11.64 -8.57
CA VAL A 76 13.35 -12.45 -9.04
C VAL A 76 12.87 -13.85 -9.44
N ARG A 77 11.90 -14.41 -8.69
CA ARG A 77 11.29 -15.71 -8.92
C ARG A 77 9.86 -15.72 -8.38
N GLY A 78 9.03 -16.61 -8.87
CA GLY A 78 7.63 -16.74 -8.49
C GLY A 78 6.72 -15.83 -9.33
N SER A 79 5.47 -15.69 -8.91
CA SER A 79 4.47 -14.84 -9.55
C SER A 79 3.93 -13.81 -8.55
N ALA A 80 3.80 -12.57 -8.99
CA ALA A 80 3.25 -11.48 -8.17
C ALA A 80 2.28 -10.64 -9.01
N ILE A 81 1.00 -10.77 -8.75
CA ILE A 81 -0.06 -9.99 -9.39
C ILE A 81 -0.63 -9.05 -8.33
N VAL A 82 -0.63 -7.74 -8.60
CA VAL A 82 -1.18 -6.73 -7.71
C VAL A 82 -2.12 -5.83 -8.50
N LEU A 83 -3.36 -5.71 -8.05
CA LEU A 83 -4.42 -4.95 -8.75
C LEU A 83 -4.57 -5.34 -10.24
N GLY A 84 -4.32 -6.62 -10.57
CA GLY A 84 -4.35 -7.14 -11.93
C GLY A 84 -3.07 -6.92 -12.74
N HIS A 85 -2.06 -6.22 -12.22
CA HIS A 85 -0.76 -6.03 -12.87
C HIS A 85 0.22 -7.14 -12.47
N ASP A 86 0.80 -7.83 -13.45
CA ASP A 86 1.95 -8.72 -13.23
C ASP A 86 3.20 -7.88 -12.97
N LEU A 87 3.73 -7.94 -11.75
CA LEU A 87 4.89 -7.15 -11.34
C LEU A 87 6.20 -7.59 -12.01
N SER A 88 6.24 -8.74 -12.67
CA SER A 88 7.40 -9.15 -13.48
C SER A 88 7.47 -8.39 -14.80
N VAL A 89 6.33 -7.94 -15.32
CA VAL A 89 6.17 -7.27 -16.62
C VAL A 89 5.93 -5.77 -16.44
N ASP A 90 4.95 -5.39 -15.61
CA ASP A 90 4.50 -3.99 -15.44
C ASP A 90 4.42 -3.58 -13.97
N ARG A 91 5.57 -3.36 -13.34
CA ARG A 91 5.64 -2.81 -11.98
C ARG A 91 5.21 -1.34 -11.89
N ALA A 92 5.29 -0.61 -13.00
CA ALA A 92 4.96 0.81 -12.99
C ALA A 92 3.45 1.04 -12.98
N GLY A 93 2.68 0.19 -13.65
CA GLY A 93 1.23 0.29 -13.77
C GLY A 93 0.49 0.22 -12.44
N VAL A 94 1.04 -0.47 -11.44
CA VAL A 94 0.40 -0.55 -10.11
C VAL A 94 0.51 0.74 -9.30
N ARG A 95 1.56 1.55 -9.50
CA ARG A 95 1.91 2.69 -8.64
C ARG A 95 0.86 3.80 -8.54
N PRO A 96 0.12 4.16 -9.60
CA PRO A 96 -0.96 5.14 -9.49
C PRO A 96 -2.07 4.73 -8.52
N HIS A 97 -2.28 3.43 -8.35
CA HIS A 97 -3.37 2.84 -7.57
C HIS A 97 -2.99 2.46 -6.15
N VAL A 98 -1.71 2.62 -5.79
CA VAL A 98 -1.17 2.23 -4.48
C VAL A 98 -0.80 3.45 -3.66
N GLY A 99 -1.18 3.44 -2.39
CA GLY A 99 -0.70 4.39 -1.38
C GLY A 99 0.28 3.69 -0.43
N LEU A 100 1.56 4.07 -0.48
CA LEU A 100 2.58 3.53 0.41
C LEU A 100 2.95 4.55 1.49
N LEU A 101 2.80 4.18 2.75
CA LEU A 101 3.33 4.89 3.90
C LEU A 101 4.41 4.02 4.55
N GLY A 102 5.66 4.32 4.24
CA GLY A 102 6.81 3.65 4.82
C GLY A 102 7.35 4.37 6.08
N HIS A 103 8.53 3.96 6.50
CA HIS A 103 9.26 4.63 7.59
C HIS A 103 9.57 6.10 7.26
N GLN A 104 9.93 6.38 6.01
CA GLN A 104 10.01 7.75 5.50
C GLN A 104 8.62 8.20 5.02
N ASN A 105 8.24 9.41 5.42
CA ASN A 105 6.90 9.94 5.16
C ASN A 105 6.64 10.32 3.69
N GLY A 106 7.66 10.32 2.82
CA GLY A 106 7.51 10.66 1.39
C GLY A 106 7.05 12.10 1.13
N LEU A 107 7.36 13.02 2.04
CA LEU A 107 6.97 14.43 1.94
C LEU A 107 8.11 15.28 1.39
N TYR A 108 7.76 16.29 0.62
CA TYR A 108 8.66 17.35 0.17
C TYR A 108 8.84 18.35 1.32
N THR A 109 10.05 18.42 1.88
CA THR A 109 10.32 19.16 3.11
C THR A 109 10.21 20.68 2.97
N ASP A 110 10.44 21.21 1.76
CA ASP A 110 10.39 22.63 1.45
C ASP A 110 8.97 23.13 1.09
N LEU A 111 8.06 22.20 0.78
CA LEU A 111 6.66 22.52 0.56
C LEU A 111 5.93 22.61 1.93
N THR A 112 4.86 23.39 1.94
CA THR A 112 3.91 23.46 3.05
C THR A 112 3.11 22.15 3.17
N VAL A 113 2.39 22.00 4.28
CA VAL A 113 1.46 20.87 4.47
C VAL A 113 0.45 20.80 3.34
N ARG A 114 -0.24 21.91 3.04
CA ARG A 114 -1.25 21.99 1.99
C ARG A 114 -0.69 21.64 0.62
N GLU A 115 0.47 22.19 0.28
CA GLU A 115 1.12 21.90 -1.00
C GLU A 115 1.49 20.42 -1.14
N ASN A 116 1.97 19.76 -0.06
CA ASN A 116 2.23 18.32 -0.07
C ASN A 116 0.95 17.52 -0.31
N VAL A 117 -0.12 17.81 0.44
CA VAL A 117 -1.39 17.06 0.31
C VAL A 117 -1.99 17.29 -1.09
N ARG A 118 -1.96 18.54 -1.58
CA ARG A 118 -2.43 18.90 -2.94
C ARG A 118 -1.61 18.21 -4.02
N PHE A 119 -0.29 18.17 -3.90
CA PHE A 119 0.59 17.49 -4.85
C PHE A 119 0.18 16.01 -5.03
N TRP A 120 0.01 15.30 -3.94
CA TRP A 120 -0.39 13.90 -4.02
C TRP A 120 -1.86 13.71 -4.44
N GLY A 121 -2.77 14.56 -3.98
CA GLY A 121 -4.18 14.56 -4.39
C GLY A 121 -4.34 14.82 -5.89
N ALA A 122 -3.56 15.75 -6.45
CA ALA A 122 -3.59 16.08 -7.88
C ALA A 122 -3.26 14.88 -8.79
N THR A 123 -2.45 13.91 -8.30
CA THR A 123 -2.13 12.71 -9.08
C THR A 123 -3.35 11.83 -9.38
N VAL A 124 -4.46 12.02 -8.67
CA VAL A 124 -5.71 11.28 -8.80
C VAL A 124 -6.92 12.19 -9.05
N GLY A 125 -6.68 13.46 -9.34
CA GLY A 125 -7.74 14.46 -9.60
C GLY A 125 -8.57 14.81 -8.36
N ALA A 126 -7.99 14.76 -7.15
CA ALA A 126 -8.68 15.18 -5.93
C ALA A 126 -9.01 16.69 -5.97
N THR A 127 -10.23 17.05 -5.53
CA THR A 127 -10.67 18.43 -5.42
C THR A 127 -10.07 19.11 -4.18
N ASP A 128 -10.08 20.45 -4.16
CA ASP A 128 -9.62 21.22 -2.99
C ASP A 128 -10.46 20.89 -1.74
N GLU A 129 -11.76 20.59 -1.87
CA GLU A 129 -12.62 20.16 -0.78
C GLU A 129 -12.18 18.81 -0.20
N GLU A 130 -11.88 17.84 -1.04
CA GLU A 130 -11.37 16.52 -0.61
C GLU A 130 -10.02 16.64 0.09
N ILE A 131 -9.16 17.55 -0.37
CA ILE A 131 -7.88 17.86 0.27
C ILE A 131 -8.11 18.48 1.66
N ASP A 132 -9.04 19.43 1.78
CA ASP A 132 -9.38 20.06 3.07
C ASP A 132 -9.99 19.07 4.05
N VAL A 133 -10.86 18.19 3.60
CA VAL A 133 -11.41 17.09 4.41
C VAL A 133 -10.29 16.17 4.92
N ALA A 134 -9.39 15.73 4.05
CA ALA A 134 -8.27 14.88 4.43
C ALA A 134 -7.35 15.56 5.47
N MET A 135 -7.06 16.84 5.27
CA MET A 135 -6.24 17.62 6.20
C MET A 135 -6.92 17.82 7.55
N THR A 136 -8.23 18.07 7.56
CA THR A 136 -9.04 18.25 8.77
C THR A 136 -9.11 16.97 9.57
N ARG A 137 -9.39 15.83 8.93
CA ARG A 137 -9.42 14.51 9.57
C ARG A 137 -8.09 14.19 10.26
N MET A 138 -6.97 14.53 9.65
CA MET A 138 -5.63 14.28 10.23
C MET A 138 -5.15 15.41 11.16
N GLY A 139 -5.94 16.45 11.41
CA GLY A 139 -5.59 17.55 12.31
C GLY A 139 -4.39 18.36 11.83
N VAL A 140 -4.26 18.57 10.52
CA VAL A 140 -3.19 19.34 9.87
C VAL A 140 -3.72 20.46 8.99
N ALA A 141 -5.00 20.84 9.18
CA ALA A 141 -5.62 22.00 8.55
C ALA A 141 -5.24 23.32 9.26
N ASP A 142 -5.91 24.41 8.89
CA ASP A 142 -5.81 25.74 9.46
C ASP A 142 -4.37 26.30 9.48
N ARG A 143 -3.90 26.75 10.63
CA ARG A 143 -2.57 27.36 10.79
C ARG A 143 -1.41 26.45 10.38
N ILE A 144 -1.60 25.12 10.49
CA ILE A 144 -0.56 24.15 10.13
C ILE A 144 -0.45 23.99 8.63
N ALA A 145 -1.55 24.19 7.90
CA ALA A 145 -1.63 24.07 6.46
C ALA A 145 -0.54 24.86 5.70
N THR A 146 -0.21 26.05 6.19
CA THR A 146 0.77 26.97 5.58
C THR A 146 2.20 26.79 6.09
N VAL A 147 2.42 25.86 7.04
CA VAL A 147 3.75 25.61 7.60
C VAL A 147 4.53 24.65 6.71
N GLN A 148 5.79 24.98 6.42
CA GLN A 148 6.69 24.07 5.68
C GLN A 148 6.94 22.79 6.48
N VAL A 149 6.96 21.65 5.79
CA VAL A 149 7.11 20.33 6.42
C VAL A 149 8.40 20.19 7.22
N ARG A 150 9.50 20.82 6.80
CA ARG A 150 10.77 20.82 7.55
C ARG A 150 10.64 21.39 8.97
N ARG A 151 9.67 22.28 9.22
CA ARG A 151 9.43 22.93 10.52
C ARG A 151 8.48 22.15 11.44
N LEU A 152 7.92 21.05 10.96
CA LEU A 152 6.98 20.25 11.72
C LEU A 152 7.68 19.29 12.67
N SER A 153 7.00 18.94 13.78
CA SER A 153 7.37 17.79 14.60
C SER A 153 7.19 16.47 13.83
N ALA A 154 7.83 15.40 14.29
CA ALA A 154 7.71 14.07 13.67
C ALA A 154 6.24 13.63 13.56
N GLY A 155 5.44 13.77 14.63
CA GLY A 155 4.02 13.43 14.63
C GLY A 155 3.20 14.25 13.62
N LYS A 156 3.47 15.57 13.49
CA LYS A 156 2.80 16.39 12.48
C LYS A 156 3.19 16.02 11.06
N ARG A 157 4.46 15.65 10.81
CA ARG A 157 4.88 15.11 9.51
C ARG A 157 4.15 13.80 9.19
N ARG A 158 4.03 12.89 10.18
CA ARG A 158 3.29 11.63 10.01
C ARG A 158 1.83 11.88 9.66
N ARG A 159 1.15 12.78 10.37
CA ARG A 159 -0.24 13.19 10.07
C ARG A 159 -0.36 13.83 8.67
N THR A 160 0.60 14.63 8.24
CA THR A 160 0.63 15.21 6.89
C THR A 160 0.74 14.13 5.82
N ALA A 161 1.62 13.13 6.02
CA ALA A 161 1.74 12.00 5.12
C ALA A 161 0.46 11.15 5.03
N LEU A 162 -0.21 10.96 6.17
CA LEU A 162 -1.51 10.29 6.21
C LEU A 162 -2.59 11.12 5.50
N ALA A 163 -2.62 12.44 5.68
CA ALA A 163 -3.55 13.32 4.94
C ALA A 163 -3.33 13.21 3.42
N ALA A 164 -2.08 13.19 2.96
CA ALA A 164 -1.75 12.99 1.56
C ALA A 164 -2.20 11.61 1.05
N LEU A 165 -2.06 10.57 1.87
CA LEU A 165 -2.53 9.23 1.55
C LEU A 165 -4.07 9.16 1.43
N VAL A 166 -4.78 9.79 2.37
CA VAL A 166 -6.26 9.91 2.34
C VAL A 166 -6.72 10.63 1.07
N ALA A 167 -6.13 11.81 0.76
CA ALA A 167 -6.47 12.60 -0.42
C ALA A 167 -6.22 11.82 -1.72
N ARG A 168 -5.28 10.90 -1.72
CA ARG A 168 -4.93 10.05 -2.87
C ARG A 168 -5.94 8.96 -3.17
N ARG A 169 -6.80 8.59 -2.22
CA ARG A 169 -7.87 7.57 -2.39
C ARG A 169 -7.39 6.29 -3.08
N ALA A 170 -6.20 5.80 -2.69
CA ALA A 170 -5.60 4.63 -3.30
C ALA A 170 -6.48 3.39 -3.14
N ARG A 171 -6.46 2.49 -4.13
CA ARG A 171 -7.19 1.21 -4.08
C ARG A 171 -6.52 0.19 -3.16
N LEU A 172 -5.19 0.28 -3.01
CA LEU A 172 -4.39 -0.54 -2.12
C LEU A 172 -3.53 0.35 -1.23
N TRP A 173 -3.71 0.25 0.08
CA TRP A 173 -2.96 0.96 1.10
C TRP A 173 -1.92 0.04 1.71
N LEU A 174 -0.67 0.43 1.66
CA LEU A 174 0.48 -0.32 2.16
C LEU A 174 1.12 0.50 3.29
N LEU A 175 0.94 0.06 4.53
CA LEU A 175 1.23 0.87 5.72
C LEU A 175 2.27 0.18 6.59
N ASP A 176 3.43 0.81 6.71
CA ASP A 176 4.52 0.35 7.59
C ASP A 176 4.55 1.21 8.85
N GLU A 177 4.19 0.61 10.00
CA GLU A 177 4.07 1.26 11.31
C GLU A 177 3.22 2.56 11.25
N PRO A 178 1.96 2.52 10.79
CA PRO A 178 1.19 3.74 10.53
C PRO A 178 0.89 4.55 11.79
N HIS A 179 0.78 3.93 12.97
CA HIS A 179 0.48 4.58 14.24
C HIS A 179 1.70 5.20 14.92
N ALA A 180 2.92 4.91 14.43
CA ALA A 180 4.15 5.38 15.06
C ALA A 180 4.21 6.91 15.13
N GLY A 181 4.47 7.45 16.34
CA GLY A 181 4.58 8.90 16.59
C GLY A 181 3.26 9.66 16.58
N LEU A 182 2.11 8.98 16.52
CA LEU A 182 0.79 9.58 16.68
C LEU A 182 0.36 9.58 18.15
N ASP A 183 -0.38 10.60 18.57
CA ASP A 183 -1.11 10.59 19.84
C ASP A 183 -2.38 9.73 19.73
N GLN A 184 -3.01 9.42 20.87
CA GLN A 184 -4.16 8.52 20.95
C GLN A 184 -5.30 8.96 20.02
N ARG A 185 -5.65 10.22 20.00
CA ARG A 185 -6.73 10.77 19.15
C ARG A 185 -6.45 10.54 17.66
N ALA A 186 -5.19 10.78 17.23
CA ALA A 186 -4.83 10.57 15.82
C ALA A 186 -4.77 9.09 15.44
N ARG A 187 -4.43 8.21 16.39
CA ARG A 187 -4.48 6.75 16.19
C ARG A 187 -5.92 6.27 16.00
N ASP A 188 -6.85 6.75 16.84
CA ASP A 188 -8.27 6.39 16.76
C ASP A 188 -8.91 6.90 15.46
N GLU A 189 -8.56 8.13 15.04
CA GLU A 189 -9.01 8.68 13.76
C GLU A 189 -8.45 7.88 12.58
N LEU A 190 -7.16 7.48 12.64
CA LEU A 190 -6.57 6.64 11.60
C LEU A 190 -7.30 5.30 11.48
N ASP A 191 -7.58 4.62 12.60
CA ASP A 191 -8.33 3.37 12.60
C ASP A 191 -9.70 3.53 11.96
N THR A 192 -10.38 4.65 12.24
CA THR A 192 -11.67 4.98 11.62
C THR A 192 -11.53 5.17 10.12
N ILE A 193 -10.52 5.92 9.68
CA ILE A 193 -10.22 6.14 8.25
C ILE A 193 -9.95 4.81 7.54
N LEU A 194 -9.18 3.91 8.14
CA LEU A 194 -8.85 2.62 7.53
C LEU A 194 -10.08 1.72 7.40
N ARG A 195 -10.95 1.70 8.42
CA ARG A 195 -12.25 0.99 8.34
C ARG A 195 -13.17 1.59 7.28
N ASP A 196 -13.25 2.92 7.18
CA ASP A 196 -14.04 3.60 6.17
C ASP A 196 -13.53 3.29 4.76
N ALA A 197 -12.21 3.35 4.55
CA ALA A 197 -11.59 3.01 3.28
C ALA A 197 -11.87 1.56 2.86
N SER A 198 -11.74 0.61 3.80
CA SER A 198 -12.06 -0.81 3.59
C SER A 198 -13.52 -1.02 3.19
N LYS A 199 -14.46 -0.41 3.92
CA LYS A 199 -15.89 -0.43 3.58
C LYS A 199 -16.20 0.17 2.21
N ALA A 200 -15.42 1.16 1.78
CA ALA A 200 -15.50 1.76 0.45
C ALA A 200 -14.82 0.90 -0.64
N GLY A 201 -14.28 -0.25 -0.28
CA GLY A 201 -13.66 -1.22 -1.20
C GLY A 201 -12.16 -1.04 -1.42
N ALA A 202 -11.48 -0.18 -0.66
CA ALA A 202 -10.02 -0.16 -0.63
C ALA A 202 -9.50 -1.37 0.18
N THR A 203 -8.33 -1.86 -0.18
CA THR A 203 -7.64 -2.95 0.52
C THR A 203 -6.47 -2.39 1.30
N VAL A 204 -6.21 -2.90 2.50
CA VAL A 204 -5.18 -2.36 3.40
C VAL A 204 -4.25 -3.48 3.88
N LEU A 205 -2.96 -3.33 3.67
CA LEU A 205 -1.92 -4.15 4.30
C LEU A 205 -1.19 -3.31 5.34
N VAL A 206 -1.17 -3.77 6.58
CA VAL A 206 -0.52 -3.09 7.71
C VAL A 206 0.59 -3.96 8.27
N ALA A 207 1.80 -3.43 8.36
CA ALA A 207 2.85 -3.99 9.21
C ALA A 207 2.92 -3.16 10.49
N SER A 208 2.76 -3.78 11.67
CA SER A 208 2.80 -3.06 12.94
C SER A 208 3.37 -3.90 14.08
N HIS A 209 4.04 -3.21 15.01
CA HIS A 209 4.46 -3.77 16.29
C HIS A 209 3.41 -3.58 17.40
N GLU A 210 2.44 -2.68 17.21
CA GLU A 210 1.31 -2.48 18.11
C GLU A 210 0.24 -3.55 17.82
N LEU A 211 0.55 -4.80 18.19
CA LEU A 211 -0.24 -5.96 17.78
C LEU A 211 -1.71 -5.87 18.22
N ASP A 212 -1.97 -5.51 19.47
CA ASP A 212 -3.35 -5.47 20.02
C ASP A 212 -4.24 -4.51 19.21
N ARG A 213 -3.73 -3.31 18.90
CA ARG A 213 -4.44 -2.34 18.09
C ARG A 213 -4.62 -2.83 16.65
N ALA A 214 -3.55 -3.30 16.02
CA ALA A 214 -3.59 -3.75 14.65
C ALA A 214 -4.49 -5.00 14.47
N GLN A 215 -4.52 -5.90 15.47
CA GLN A 215 -5.45 -7.04 15.49
C GLN A 215 -6.90 -6.62 15.58
N SER A 216 -7.22 -5.61 16.41
CA SER A 216 -8.60 -5.09 16.52
C SER A 216 -9.11 -4.41 15.25
N LEU A 217 -8.19 -4.00 14.37
CA LEU A 217 -8.47 -3.37 13.09
C LEU A 217 -8.54 -4.39 11.95
N ALA A 218 -7.69 -5.40 11.98
CA ALA A 218 -7.50 -6.36 10.89
C ALA A 218 -8.67 -7.33 10.75
N THR A 219 -9.05 -7.62 9.51
CA THR A 219 -10.00 -8.69 9.18
C THR A 219 -9.29 -10.05 9.11
N ARG A 220 -7.99 -10.05 8.83
CA ARG A 220 -7.14 -11.24 8.75
C ARG A 220 -5.69 -10.93 9.09
N MET A 221 -4.95 -11.96 9.51
CA MET A 221 -3.53 -11.86 9.82
C MET A 221 -2.72 -12.80 8.92
N VAL A 222 -1.52 -12.36 8.55
CA VAL A 222 -0.54 -13.14 7.79
C VAL A 222 0.78 -13.13 8.53
N ASP A 223 1.33 -14.30 8.81
CA ASP A 223 2.63 -14.43 9.44
C ASP A 223 3.74 -14.30 8.40
N VAL A 224 4.70 -13.42 8.67
CA VAL A 224 5.89 -13.20 7.84
C VAL A 224 7.10 -13.63 8.64
N VAL A 225 7.78 -14.70 8.19
CA VAL A 225 8.95 -15.28 8.87
C VAL A 225 10.03 -15.57 7.85
N ALA A 226 11.23 -15.06 8.08
CA ALA A 226 12.40 -15.30 7.23
C ALA A 226 12.16 -15.06 5.72
N GLY A 227 11.37 -14.05 5.38
CA GLY A 227 11.04 -13.69 3.99
C GLY A 227 9.94 -14.55 3.36
N GLN A 228 9.33 -15.46 4.10
CA GLN A 228 8.14 -16.21 3.69
C GLN A 228 6.91 -15.54 4.29
N ALA A 229 5.83 -15.50 3.53
CA ALA A 229 4.50 -15.14 4.00
C ALA A 229 3.65 -16.41 3.92
N ASP A 230 3.10 -16.83 5.05
CA ASP A 230 2.21 -17.97 5.10
C ASP A 230 0.76 -17.46 5.10
N PRO A 231 -0.12 -17.96 4.23
CA PRO A 231 -1.51 -17.51 4.18
C PRO A 231 -2.31 -17.74 5.46
N GLY A 232 -1.68 -18.17 6.55
CA GLY A 232 -2.30 -18.35 7.85
C GLY A 232 -3.57 -19.20 7.74
N GLY A 233 -3.58 -20.38 8.31
CA GLY A 233 -4.78 -21.20 8.36
C GLY A 233 -5.97 -20.40 8.92
N GLU A 234 -7.11 -20.53 8.29
CA GLU A 234 -8.40 -20.09 8.83
C GLU A 234 -8.53 -20.66 10.26
N GLN A 235 -8.65 -19.78 11.26
CA GLN A 235 -9.11 -20.13 12.59
C GLN A 235 -10.56 -19.73 12.74
#